data_6246f71d0f0c619eb82d95d3843078ea
#
_entry.id   6246f71d0f0c619eb82d95d3843078ea
#
_cell.length_a   1.000
_cell.length_b   1.000
_cell.length_c   1.000
_cell.angle_alpha   90.00
_cell.angle_beta   90.00
_cell.angle_gamma   90.00
#
_symmetry.space_group_name_H-M   'P 1'
#
loop_
_entity.id
_entity.type
_entity.pdbx_description
1 polymer ?
#
loop_
_entity_poly.entity_id
_entity_poly.type
_entity_poly.pdbx_seq_one_letter_code
_entity_poly.pdbx_strand_id
1 'polypeptide(L)'
;MIAVEDRVRRALERGHRVDITTTGRTTGAPRRIELVFHNIDGRIYISGRPGFRRSWIANLNADRHMTFHLKGPVVTADLPAIGRVITDRAERERVLAPIAAGWGYEPALMVASSPLVEVTFPD
;
A
#
# COMPACT_ATOMS: atom_id res chain seq x y z
N MET A 1 2.17 -18.65 -6.58
CA MET A 1 2.84 -17.39 -6.20
C MET A 1 4.03 -17.14 -7.11
N ILE A 2 4.21 -15.90 -7.53
CA ILE A 2 5.35 -15.53 -8.34
C ILE A 2 6.65 -15.87 -7.64
N ALA A 3 7.59 -16.43 -8.38
CA ALA A 3 8.95 -16.60 -7.90
C ALA A 3 9.62 -15.22 -7.83
N VAL A 4 9.63 -14.63 -6.66
CA VAL A 4 10.21 -13.31 -6.42
C VAL A 4 11.69 -13.51 -6.08
N GLU A 5 12.57 -12.76 -6.73
CA GLU A 5 14.00 -12.80 -6.40
C GLU A 5 14.22 -12.54 -4.91
N ASP A 6 15.24 -13.18 -4.33
CA ASP A 6 15.54 -13.01 -2.91
C ASP A 6 15.78 -11.56 -2.51
N ARG A 7 16.42 -10.76 -3.36
CA ARG A 7 16.64 -9.34 -3.07
C ARG A 7 15.35 -8.55 -3.02
N VAL A 8 14.40 -8.84 -3.92
CA VAL A 8 13.08 -8.21 -3.93
C VAL A 8 12.32 -8.62 -2.68
N ARG A 9 12.36 -9.91 -2.32
CA ARG A 9 11.70 -10.40 -1.11
C ARG A 9 12.21 -9.70 0.14
N ARG A 10 13.53 -9.54 0.27
CA ARG A 10 14.13 -8.84 1.41
C ARG A 10 13.72 -7.38 1.47
N ALA A 11 13.63 -6.72 0.32
CA ALA A 11 13.16 -5.34 0.25
C ALA A 11 11.71 -5.24 0.72
N LEU A 12 10.85 -6.19 0.33
CA LEU A 12 9.47 -6.22 0.77
C LEU A 12 9.34 -6.49 2.28
N GLU A 13 10.23 -7.28 2.85
CA GLU A 13 10.22 -7.57 4.29
C GLU A 13 10.50 -6.33 5.14
N ARG A 14 11.32 -5.42 4.66
CA ARG A 14 11.71 -4.23 5.43
C ARG A 14 10.61 -3.19 5.56
N GLY A 15 9.72 -3.09 4.58
CA GLY A 15 8.81 -1.96 4.46
C GLY A 15 9.59 -0.68 4.14
N HIS A 16 9.14 0.13 3.23
CA HIS A 16 9.89 1.30 2.79
C HIS A 16 9.00 2.21 1.93
N ARG A 17 9.60 3.28 1.45
CA ARG A 17 8.95 4.12 0.44
C ARG A 17 8.81 3.34 -0.85
N VAL A 18 7.72 3.57 -1.53
CA VAL A 18 7.36 2.92 -2.77
C VAL A 18 6.60 3.91 -3.64
N ASP A 19 6.76 3.80 -4.95
CA ASP A 19 5.80 4.42 -5.85
C ASP A 19 4.79 3.37 -6.27
N ILE A 20 3.54 3.79 -6.42
CA ILE A 20 2.54 2.96 -7.09
C ILE A 20 1.99 3.70 -8.29
N THR A 21 1.60 2.97 -9.31
CA THR A 21 0.87 3.50 -10.45
C THR A 21 -0.52 2.87 -10.45
N THR A 22 -1.54 3.72 -10.37
CA THR A 22 -2.94 3.31 -10.47
C THR A 22 -3.53 3.82 -11.78
N THR A 23 -4.68 3.27 -12.18
CA THR A 23 -5.40 3.76 -13.35
C THR A 23 -6.38 4.85 -12.94
N GLY A 24 -6.27 6.01 -13.54
CA GLY A 24 -7.17 7.14 -13.26
C GLY A 24 -8.62 6.74 -13.57
N ARG A 25 -9.49 6.83 -12.57
CA ARG A 25 -10.88 6.37 -12.66
C ARG A 25 -11.72 7.15 -13.68
N THR A 26 -11.30 8.37 -14.00
CA THR A 26 -12.04 9.24 -14.92
C THR A 26 -11.45 9.19 -16.33
N THR A 27 -10.13 9.24 -16.45
CA THR A 27 -9.46 9.37 -17.75
C THR A 27 -8.85 8.06 -18.24
N GLY A 28 -8.68 7.06 -17.38
CA GLY A 28 -7.93 5.85 -17.69
C GLY A 28 -6.41 6.07 -17.76
N ALA A 29 -5.94 7.28 -17.53
CA ALA A 29 -4.52 7.60 -17.59
C ALA A 29 -3.79 7.04 -16.35
N PRO A 30 -2.52 6.61 -16.49
CA PRO A 30 -1.74 6.16 -15.33
C PRO A 30 -1.46 7.33 -14.39
N ARG A 31 -1.55 7.04 -13.08
CA ARG A 31 -1.26 8.01 -12.02
C ARG A 31 -0.26 7.41 -11.06
N ARG A 32 0.92 8.03 -10.97
CA ARG A 32 2.00 7.57 -10.10
C ARG A 32 2.11 8.45 -8.87
N ILE A 33 2.28 7.82 -7.69
CA ILE A 33 2.39 8.52 -6.42
C ILE A 33 3.37 7.78 -5.51
N GLU A 34 4.11 8.54 -4.69
CA GLU A 34 4.99 7.99 -3.67
C GLU A 34 4.23 7.79 -2.37
N LEU A 35 4.39 6.62 -1.77
CA LEU A 35 3.74 6.23 -0.52
C LEU A 35 4.73 5.44 0.33
N VAL A 36 4.28 5.03 1.52
CA VAL A 36 5.06 4.16 2.40
C VAL A 36 4.31 2.84 2.53
N PHE A 37 5.03 1.74 2.36
CA PHE A 37 4.45 0.43 2.60
C PHE A 37 5.01 -0.18 3.89
N HIS A 38 4.23 -1.10 4.46
CA HIS A 38 4.56 -1.79 5.69
C HIS A 38 4.44 -3.30 5.47
N ASN A 39 5.36 -4.05 6.04
CA ASN A 39 5.22 -5.50 6.10
C ASN A 39 4.79 -5.85 7.52
N ILE A 40 3.59 -6.40 7.66
CA ILE A 40 3.04 -6.81 8.95
C ILE A 40 2.68 -8.29 8.85
N ASP A 41 3.43 -9.11 9.55
CA ASP A 41 3.26 -10.56 9.54
C ASP A 41 3.31 -11.16 8.13
N GLY A 42 4.19 -10.64 7.28
CA GLY A 42 4.37 -11.11 5.91
C GLY A 42 3.39 -10.56 4.90
N ARG A 43 2.45 -9.73 5.33
CA ARG A 43 1.51 -9.05 4.43
C ARG A 43 1.93 -7.62 4.18
N ILE A 44 1.73 -7.16 2.97
CA ILE A 44 2.14 -5.82 2.54
C ILE A 44 0.93 -4.90 2.59
N TYR A 45 1.10 -3.77 3.29
CA TYR A 45 0.06 -2.74 3.41
C TYR A 45 0.61 -1.38 3.04
N ILE A 46 -0.23 -0.56 2.45
CA ILE A 46 0.05 0.86 2.23
C ILE A 46 -0.94 1.66 3.06
N SER A 47 -0.45 2.65 3.78
CA SER A 47 -1.28 3.57 4.54
C SER A 47 -0.81 5.01 4.34
N GLY A 48 -1.40 5.92 5.05
CA GLY A 48 -1.06 7.34 5.00
C GLY A 48 -1.58 8.07 6.23
N ARG A 49 -1.27 9.36 6.32
CA ARG A 49 -1.73 10.20 7.42
C ARG A 49 -3.26 10.20 7.50
N PRO A 50 -3.84 10.39 8.68
CA PRO A 50 -5.28 10.53 8.81
C PRO A 50 -5.80 11.77 8.08
N GLY A 51 -7.04 11.72 7.67
CA GLY A 51 -7.71 12.82 6.96
C GLY A 51 -7.70 12.61 5.45
N PHE A 52 -8.13 13.54 4.71
CA PHE A 52 -8.18 13.70 3.24
C PHE A 52 -8.64 12.49 2.42
N ARG A 53 -9.49 12.77 1.47
CA ARG A 53 -9.75 11.85 0.36
C ARG A 53 -8.50 11.75 -0.51
N ARG A 54 -8.23 10.56 -0.99
CA ARG A 54 -7.09 10.32 -1.85
C ARG A 54 -7.53 9.75 -3.18
N SER A 55 -7.05 10.36 -4.25
CA SER A 55 -7.38 9.93 -5.61
C SER A 55 -6.95 8.49 -5.86
N TRP A 56 -5.80 8.07 -5.33
CA TRP A 56 -5.31 6.72 -5.54
C TRP A 56 -6.21 5.66 -4.88
N ILE A 57 -6.86 5.97 -3.76
CA ILE A 57 -7.85 5.08 -3.15
C ILE A 57 -9.08 4.96 -4.06
N ALA A 58 -9.59 6.08 -4.56
CA ALA A 58 -10.72 6.07 -5.48
C ALA A 58 -10.38 5.33 -6.78
N ASN A 59 -9.16 5.49 -7.28
CA ASN A 59 -8.70 4.77 -8.46
C ASN A 59 -8.67 3.26 -8.22
N LEU A 60 -8.18 2.81 -7.04
CA LEU A 60 -8.15 1.39 -6.70
C LEU A 60 -9.55 0.80 -6.49
N ASN A 61 -10.49 1.60 -5.99
CA ASN A 61 -11.88 1.16 -5.89
C ASN A 61 -12.50 0.93 -7.26
N ALA A 62 -12.10 1.71 -8.26
CA ALA A 62 -12.57 1.56 -9.63
C ALA A 62 -11.83 0.46 -10.38
N ASP A 63 -10.52 0.35 -10.19
CA ASP A 63 -9.68 -0.68 -10.79
C ASP A 63 -8.58 -1.06 -9.79
N ARG A 64 -8.67 -2.26 -9.24
CA ARG A 64 -7.75 -2.74 -8.21
C ARG A 64 -6.34 -3.04 -8.70
N HIS A 65 -6.12 -3.10 -10.00
CA HIS A 65 -4.80 -3.38 -10.57
C HIS A 65 -3.90 -2.17 -10.43
N MET A 66 -2.65 -2.43 -10.08
CA MET A 66 -1.64 -1.38 -9.96
C MET A 66 -0.26 -1.94 -10.26
N THR A 67 0.71 -1.05 -10.41
CA THR A 67 2.12 -1.42 -10.45
C THR A 67 2.78 -0.92 -9.18
N PHE A 68 3.51 -1.80 -8.52
CA PHE A 68 4.24 -1.54 -7.28
C PHE A 68 5.71 -1.36 -7.65
N HIS A 69 6.24 -0.13 -7.52
CA HIS A 69 7.58 0.22 -7.95
C HIS A 69 8.53 0.31 -6.75
N LEU A 70 9.29 -0.75 -6.51
CA LEU A 70 10.34 -0.70 -5.51
C LEU A 70 11.44 0.26 -5.96
N LYS A 71 11.87 1.12 -5.05
CA LYS A 71 12.86 2.17 -5.32
C LYS A 71 14.06 2.09 -4.37
N GLY A 72 14.38 0.92 -3.87
CA GLY A 72 15.46 0.80 -2.92
C GLY A 72 16.82 1.14 -3.51
N PRO A 73 17.83 1.45 -2.66
CA PRO A 73 19.18 1.67 -3.17
C PRO A 73 19.84 0.39 -3.67
N VAL A 74 19.36 -0.76 -3.21
CA VAL A 74 19.94 -2.06 -3.53
C VAL A 74 19.19 -2.73 -4.67
N VAL A 75 17.88 -2.58 -4.73
CA VAL A 75 17.05 -3.21 -5.75
C VAL A 75 15.93 -2.29 -6.20
N THR A 76 15.70 -2.24 -7.50
CA THR A 76 14.54 -1.60 -8.10
C THR A 76 13.75 -2.67 -8.85
N ALA A 77 12.45 -2.61 -8.80
CA ALA A 77 11.60 -3.56 -9.50
C ALA A 77 10.22 -2.98 -9.69
N ASP A 78 9.62 -3.24 -10.84
CA ASP A 78 8.24 -2.90 -11.15
C ASP A 78 7.42 -4.19 -11.08
N LEU A 79 6.53 -4.29 -10.10
CA LEU A 79 5.80 -5.50 -9.82
C LEU A 79 4.31 -5.29 -10.08
N PRO A 80 3.71 -6.10 -10.97
CA PRO A 80 2.25 -6.10 -11.08
C PRO A 80 1.63 -6.47 -9.74
N ALA A 81 0.62 -5.75 -9.33
CA ALA A 81 0.03 -5.95 -8.01
C ALA A 81 -1.48 -5.69 -8.04
N ILE A 82 -2.14 -6.16 -6.98
CA ILE A 82 -3.55 -5.93 -6.74
C ILE A 82 -3.67 -5.24 -5.39
N GLY A 83 -4.38 -4.11 -5.36
CA GLY A 83 -4.65 -3.38 -4.13
C GLY A 83 -6.08 -3.63 -3.66
N ARG A 84 -6.22 -4.09 -2.43
CA ARG A 84 -7.52 -4.26 -1.79
C ARG A 84 -7.70 -3.16 -0.77
N VAL A 85 -8.62 -2.24 -1.03
CA VAL A 85 -8.95 -1.17 -0.08
C VAL A 85 -9.66 -1.81 1.12
N ILE A 86 -9.12 -1.59 2.32
CA ILE A 86 -9.64 -2.21 3.55
C ILE A 86 -10.62 -1.26 4.21
N THR A 87 -11.86 -1.68 4.31
CA THR A 87 -12.95 -0.92 4.92
C THR A 87 -13.48 -1.55 6.20
N ASP A 88 -13.23 -2.84 6.42
CA ASP A 88 -13.67 -3.53 7.62
C ASP A 88 -12.99 -2.94 8.86
N ARG A 89 -13.79 -2.53 9.85
CA ARG A 89 -13.29 -1.84 11.02
C ARG A 89 -12.33 -2.68 11.85
N ALA A 90 -12.66 -3.95 12.08
CA ALA A 90 -11.81 -4.82 12.88
C ALA A 90 -10.46 -5.06 12.22
N GLU A 91 -10.44 -5.25 10.90
CA GLU A 91 -9.21 -5.37 10.14
C GLU A 91 -8.40 -4.08 10.17
N ARG A 92 -9.06 -2.94 9.99
CA ARG A 92 -8.40 -1.63 10.08
C ARG A 92 -7.77 -1.41 11.45
N GLU A 93 -8.47 -1.73 12.52
CA GLU A 93 -7.94 -1.60 13.88
C GLU A 93 -6.69 -2.45 14.07
N ARG A 94 -6.74 -3.72 13.65
CA ARG A 94 -5.62 -4.65 13.80
C ARG A 94 -4.38 -4.20 13.04
N VAL A 95 -4.55 -3.72 11.81
CA VAL A 95 -3.43 -3.35 10.94
C VAL A 95 -2.90 -1.96 11.27
N LEU A 96 -3.77 -0.99 11.54
CA LEU A 96 -3.36 0.39 11.75
C LEU A 96 -2.77 0.65 13.13
N ALA A 97 -3.08 -0.16 14.15
CA ALA A 97 -2.56 0.06 15.49
C ALA A 97 -1.02 0.10 15.54
N PRO A 98 -0.29 -0.88 15.00
CA PRO A 98 1.17 -0.81 15.00
C PRO A 98 1.73 0.33 14.13
N ILE A 99 1.04 0.66 13.03
CA ILE A 99 1.46 1.78 12.18
C ILE A 99 1.31 3.10 12.92
N ALA A 100 0.17 3.31 13.58
CA ALA A 100 -0.08 4.52 14.38
C ALA A 100 0.95 4.67 15.49
N ALA A 101 1.27 3.58 16.18
CA ALA A 101 2.29 3.60 17.24
C ALA A 101 3.64 4.06 16.70
N GLY A 102 4.06 3.54 15.55
CA GLY A 102 5.33 3.93 14.93
C GLY A 102 5.36 5.37 14.42
N TRP A 103 4.22 5.90 14.00
CA TRP A 103 4.12 7.25 13.46
C TRP A 103 3.73 8.32 14.49
N GLY A 104 3.35 7.91 15.70
CA GLY A 104 2.95 8.84 16.74
C GLY A 104 1.55 9.41 16.57
N TYR A 105 0.66 8.72 15.86
CA TYR A 105 -0.73 9.12 15.71
C TYR A 105 -1.63 8.37 16.68
N GLU A 106 -2.77 8.99 17.01
CA GLU A 106 -3.81 8.32 17.77
C GLU A 106 -4.40 7.19 16.92
N PRO A 107 -4.40 5.93 17.41
CA PRO A 107 -4.91 4.81 16.62
C PRO A 107 -6.36 4.99 16.16
N ALA A 108 -7.24 5.50 17.02
CA ALA A 108 -8.63 5.71 16.66
C ALA A 108 -8.79 6.69 15.49
N LEU A 109 -7.94 7.70 15.43
CA LEU A 109 -7.97 8.67 14.35
C LEU A 109 -7.55 8.04 13.03
N MET A 110 -6.51 7.22 13.03
CA MET A 110 -6.08 6.50 11.83
C MET A 110 -7.14 5.50 11.36
N VAL A 111 -7.74 4.76 12.30
CA VAL A 111 -8.80 3.81 11.95
C VAL A 111 -9.97 4.53 11.27
N ALA A 112 -10.32 5.71 11.76
CA ALA A 112 -11.43 6.49 11.22
C ALA A 112 -11.13 7.10 9.85
N SER A 113 -9.91 7.53 9.58
CA SER A 113 -9.66 8.43 8.45
C SER A 113 -8.40 8.18 7.63
N SER A 114 -7.53 7.25 8.00
CA SER A 114 -6.36 6.93 7.18
C SER A 114 -6.72 6.01 6.03
N PRO A 115 -6.05 6.14 4.88
CA PRO A 115 -6.18 5.13 3.83
C PRO A 115 -5.53 3.83 4.28
N LEU A 116 -6.03 2.71 3.81
CA LEU A 116 -5.42 1.41 4.08
C LEU A 116 -5.69 0.46 2.92
N VAL A 117 -4.62 -0.07 2.36
CA VAL A 117 -4.69 -1.00 1.23
C VAL A 117 -3.76 -2.17 1.50
N GLU A 118 -4.26 -3.37 1.31
CA GLU A 118 -3.42 -4.56 1.26
C GLU A 118 -2.97 -4.79 -0.17
N VAL A 119 -1.67 -5.05 -0.35
CA VAL A 119 -1.07 -5.29 -1.66
C VAL A 119 -0.74 -6.77 -1.80
N THR A 120 -1.24 -7.38 -2.86
CA THR A 120 -0.88 -8.75 -3.22
C THR A 120 -0.28 -8.77 -4.61
N PHE A 121 0.58 -9.76 -4.86
CA PHE A 121 1.26 -9.90 -6.14
C PHE A 121 0.71 -11.16 -6.81
N PRO A 122 0.04 -11.02 -7.97
CA PRO A 122 -0.52 -12.18 -8.67
C PRO A 122 0.58 -13.06 -9.25
N ASP A 123 0.25 -14.31 -9.41
CA ASP A 123 1.15 -15.29 -10.06
C ASP A 123 1.27 -15.05 -11.56
#